data_3106a6ec0b73820d223bf088b02f4631
#
_entry.id   3106a6ec0b73820d223bf088b02f4631
#
_cell.length_a   1.000
_cell.length_b   1.000
_cell.length_c   1.000
_cell.angle_alpha   90.00
_cell.angle_beta   90.00
_cell.angle_gamma   90.00
#
_symmetry.space_group_name_H-M   'P 1'
#
loop_
_entity.id
_entity.type
_entity.pdbx_description
1 polymer ?
#
loop_
_entity_poly.entity_id
_entity_poly.type
_entity_poly.pdbx_seq_one_letter_code
_entity_poly.pdbx_strand_id
1 'polypeptide(L)'
;ETRLGPKEGYPIETVTITNFRRSLSPASIGHNVRTLLNMNKSRKQANAILDRFQPDLVVGTGGYASFPVVKAAAKRGIPTAVHESNAVPGLTTKTLSKVVDVVMVGFEESRAHYDNPDKVVVTGTPVRGDFFRQTKEQARQKLGLTDDRPLAVSFWGSLGARFMNEHMLDFFRLEARDGMPFHHIHAAGKGSWDTMRQTLEAEQLTKTPGLDVREYIYDMPLVMAAADLVLCRAGASTIAEIAAIAKPAVLVPSPNVVADHQTKNARVLANAGGAVLLPEGESSGEKLYALMTGLLSDAPRREAMSRALRDMAVPDAAEQIYQTLVRLMEKRAN
;
A
#
# COMPACT_ATOMS: atom_id res chain seq x y z
N GLU A 1 12.86 -7.78 5.03
CA GLU A 1 13.67 -7.81 3.82
C GLU A 1 14.80 -8.83 3.94
N THR A 2 15.52 -8.91 5.07
CA THR A 2 16.67 -9.81 5.28
C THR A 2 16.40 -11.30 5.04
N ARG A 3 15.13 -11.72 5.02
CA ARG A 3 14.71 -13.09 4.69
C ARG A 3 14.20 -13.23 3.26
N LEU A 4 13.54 -12.20 2.73
CA LEU A 4 12.88 -12.25 1.42
C LEU A 4 13.85 -12.01 0.27
N GLY A 5 14.69 -10.97 0.35
CA GLY A 5 15.63 -10.65 -0.71
C GLY A 5 16.55 -11.81 -1.11
N PRO A 6 17.21 -12.51 -0.14
CA PRO A 6 18.03 -13.67 -0.48
C PRO A 6 17.25 -14.83 -1.11
N LYS A 7 15.96 -15.01 -0.78
CA LYS A 7 15.11 -16.04 -1.42
C LYS A 7 14.86 -15.73 -2.89
N GLU A 8 14.82 -14.45 -3.25
CA GLU A 8 14.65 -14.00 -4.62
C GLU A 8 15.99 -13.84 -5.38
N GLY A 9 17.11 -14.27 -4.77
CA GLY A 9 18.45 -14.24 -5.38
C GLY A 9 19.17 -12.91 -5.27
N TYR A 10 18.68 -11.95 -4.49
CA TYR A 10 19.31 -10.65 -4.31
C TYR A 10 20.19 -10.60 -3.07
N PRO A 11 21.46 -10.15 -3.18
CA PRO A 11 22.32 -9.94 -2.02
C PRO A 11 21.75 -8.79 -1.17
N ILE A 12 21.83 -8.94 0.15
CA ILE A 12 21.36 -7.94 1.11
C ILE A 12 22.50 -7.47 1.98
N GLU A 13 22.65 -6.15 2.05
CA GLU A 13 23.51 -5.44 3.00
C GLU A 13 22.63 -4.64 3.98
N THR A 14 23.11 -4.47 5.20
CA THR A 14 22.37 -3.74 6.23
C THR A 14 23.13 -2.52 6.74
N VAL A 15 22.38 -1.46 7.04
CA VAL A 15 22.91 -0.27 7.70
C VAL A 15 22.27 -0.08 9.07
N THR A 16 23.06 0.33 10.06
CA THR A 16 22.56 0.63 11.39
C THR A 16 21.85 1.98 11.35
N ILE A 17 20.53 1.98 11.50
CA ILE A 17 19.76 3.23 11.52
C ILE A 17 18.74 3.22 12.66
N THR A 18 18.48 4.39 13.20
CA THR A 18 17.45 4.63 14.21
C THR A 18 16.64 5.85 13.81
N ASN A 19 15.36 5.86 14.16
CA ASN A 19 14.48 7.00 13.90
C ASN A 19 14.60 8.04 15.02
N PHE A 20 14.33 9.30 14.70
CA PHE A 20 14.16 10.35 15.70
C PHE A 20 12.80 10.24 16.37
N ARG A 21 12.78 10.39 17.73
CA ARG A 21 11.55 10.50 18.52
C ARG A 21 11.15 11.96 18.62
N ARG A 22 9.88 12.26 18.39
CA ARG A 22 9.35 13.64 18.45
C ARG A 22 9.04 14.12 19.87
N SER A 23 9.01 13.24 20.87
CA SER A 23 8.79 13.60 22.26
C SER A 23 10.01 14.29 22.86
N LEU A 24 9.79 15.30 23.71
CA LEU A 24 10.82 16.01 24.46
C LEU A 24 11.14 15.35 25.82
N SER A 25 10.69 14.12 26.07
CA SER A 25 11.01 13.40 27.30
C SER A 25 12.53 13.12 27.42
N PRO A 26 13.11 13.02 28.64
CA PRO A 26 14.52 12.70 28.83
C PRO A 26 14.96 11.42 28.10
N ALA A 27 14.09 10.39 28.09
CA ALA A 27 14.31 9.15 27.36
C ALA A 27 14.35 9.36 25.85
N SER A 28 13.56 10.29 25.31
CA SER A 28 13.58 10.64 23.89
C SER A 28 14.79 11.47 23.51
N ILE A 29 15.26 12.34 24.39
CA ILE A 29 16.50 13.11 24.19
C ILE A 29 17.70 12.16 24.14
N GLY A 30 17.84 11.24 25.12
CA GLY A 30 18.90 10.23 25.11
C GLY A 30 18.85 9.33 23.86
N HIS A 31 17.66 8.93 23.42
CA HIS A 31 17.46 8.20 22.17
C HIS A 31 17.91 9.01 20.94
N ASN A 32 17.58 10.30 20.89
CA ASN A 32 17.93 11.17 19.77
C ASN A 32 19.44 11.44 19.70
N VAL A 33 20.12 11.57 20.85
CA VAL A 33 21.60 11.63 20.88
C VAL A 33 22.22 10.34 20.32
N ARG A 34 21.71 9.17 20.71
CA ARG A 34 22.14 7.89 20.15
C ARG A 34 21.86 7.80 18.64
N THR A 35 20.75 8.36 18.19
CA THR A 35 20.40 8.44 16.75
C THR A 35 21.42 9.28 15.97
N LEU A 36 21.86 10.42 16.51
CA LEU A 36 22.93 11.24 15.91
C LEU A 36 24.27 10.48 15.80
N LEU A 37 24.65 9.74 16.83
CA LEU A 37 25.86 8.89 16.78
C LEU A 37 25.71 7.78 15.74
N ASN A 38 24.53 7.15 15.64
CA ASN A 38 24.22 6.13 14.66
C ASN A 38 24.23 6.69 13.22
N MET A 39 23.90 7.97 13.00
CA MET A 39 24.02 8.59 11.67
C MET A 39 25.46 8.60 11.13
N ASN A 40 26.47 8.83 11.97
CA ASN A 40 27.86 8.74 11.56
C ASN A 40 28.25 7.27 11.24
N LYS A 41 27.77 6.32 12.04
CA LYS A 41 27.98 4.89 11.81
C LYS A 41 27.32 4.45 10.50
N SER A 42 26.05 4.78 10.28
CA SER A 42 25.33 4.43 9.05
C SER A 42 25.96 5.07 7.81
N ARG A 43 26.49 6.31 7.92
CA ARG A 43 27.24 6.93 6.82
C ARG A 43 28.52 6.17 6.48
N LYS A 44 29.30 5.73 7.47
CA LYS A 44 30.49 4.92 7.26
C LYS A 44 30.14 3.58 6.61
N GLN A 45 29.09 2.91 7.09
CA GLN A 45 28.59 1.65 6.53
C GLN A 45 28.11 1.84 5.08
N ALA A 46 27.32 2.89 4.80
CA ALA A 46 26.87 3.20 3.45
C ALA A 46 28.05 3.41 2.49
N ASN A 47 29.08 4.17 2.92
CA ASN A 47 30.29 4.36 2.11
C ASN A 47 31.03 3.05 1.85
N ALA A 48 31.20 2.18 2.86
CA ALA A 48 31.82 0.89 2.70
C ALA A 48 31.05 -0.06 1.78
N ILE A 49 29.72 0.00 1.79
CA ILE A 49 28.86 -0.74 0.86
C ILE A 49 29.07 -0.23 -0.56
N LEU A 50 29.05 1.08 -0.79
CA LEU A 50 29.29 1.68 -2.11
C LEU A 50 30.68 1.37 -2.64
N ASP A 51 31.70 1.33 -1.78
CA ASP A 51 33.09 0.99 -2.17
C ASP A 51 33.22 -0.47 -2.62
N ARG A 52 32.48 -1.40 -1.98
CA ARG A 52 32.51 -2.82 -2.36
C ARG A 52 31.65 -3.12 -3.58
N PHE A 53 30.44 -2.54 -3.63
CA PHE A 53 29.45 -2.85 -4.65
C PHE A 53 29.70 -2.08 -5.96
N GLN A 54 30.26 -0.88 -5.88
CA GLN A 54 30.54 0.03 -7.01
C GLN A 54 29.32 0.19 -7.95
N PRO A 55 28.17 0.65 -7.44
CA PRO A 55 26.95 0.74 -8.23
C PRO A 55 27.04 1.84 -9.30
N ASP A 56 26.51 1.57 -10.49
CA ASP A 56 26.30 2.56 -11.55
C ASP A 56 25.14 3.50 -11.26
N LEU A 57 24.20 3.05 -10.44
CA LEU A 57 22.99 3.76 -10.07
C LEU A 57 22.52 3.34 -8.68
N VAL A 58 21.99 4.28 -7.90
CA VAL A 58 21.39 4.00 -6.58
C VAL A 58 19.94 4.51 -6.54
N VAL A 59 19.02 3.59 -6.24
CA VAL A 59 17.59 3.89 -6.11
C VAL A 59 17.14 3.71 -4.67
N GLY A 60 16.47 4.73 -4.10
CA GLY A 60 15.82 4.65 -2.81
C GLY A 60 14.31 4.50 -2.96
N THR A 61 13.71 3.56 -2.23
CA THR A 61 12.24 3.34 -2.22
C THR A 61 11.56 3.90 -0.97
N GLY A 62 12.13 4.95 -0.38
CA GLY A 62 11.65 5.51 0.88
C GLY A 62 12.16 4.74 2.11
N GLY A 63 11.59 5.08 3.27
CA GLY A 63 12.01 4.50 4.54
C GLY A 63 13.38 5.02 5.03
N TYR A 64 13.66 4.81 6.32
CA TYR A 64 14.88 5.34 6.95
C TYR A 64 16.17 4.71 6.40
N ALA A 65 16.11 3.44 5.99
CA ALA A 65 17.28 2.69 5.52
C ALA A 65 17.84 3.24 4.20
N SER A 66 17.02 3.80 3.33
CA SER A 66 17.45 4.37 2.04
C SER A 66 18.26 5.66 2.21
N PHE A 67 18.00 6.44 3.28
CA PHE A 67 18.59 7.77 3.44
C PHE A 67 20.12 7.80 3.43
N PRO A 68 20.85 7.04 4.27
CA PRO A 68 22.30 7.13 4.32
C PRO A 68 22.97 6.68 3.02
N VAL A 69 22.44 5.65 2.35
CA VAL A 69 23.01 5.09 1.13
C VAL A 69 22.81 6.02 -0.05
N VAL A 70 21.56 6.45 -0.31
CA VAL A 70 21.24 7.38 -1.40
C VAL A 70 21.97 8.71 -1.22
N LYS A 71 22.00 9.27 0.01
CA LYS A 71 22.74 10.51 0.29
C LYS A 71 24.23 10.38 0.08
N ALA A 72 24.84 9.23 0.43
CA ALA A 72 26.26 8.98 0.21
C ALA A 72 26.57 8.85 -1.29
N ALA A 73 25.71 8.15 -2.04
CA ALA A 73 25.82 8.00 -3.50
C ALA A 73 25.73 9.35 -4.21
N ALA A 74 24.71 10.16 -3.90
CA ALA A 74 24.56 11.51 -4.45
C ALA A 74 25.80 12.39 -4.20
N LYS A 75 26.39 12.32 -3.00
CA LYS A 75 27.64 13.06 -2.68
C LYS A 75 28.87 12.60 -3.46
N ARG A 76 28.85 11.36 -3.94
CA ARG A 76 29.94 10.77 -4.76
C ARG A 76 29.74 11.00 -6.26
N GLY A 77 28.65 11.66 -6.64
CA GLY A 77 28.30 11.85 -8.05
C GLY A 77 27.78 10.58 -8.74
N ILE A 78 27.44 9.53 -7.99
CA ILE A 78 26.77 8.35 -8.53
C ILE A 78 25.34 8.75 -8.89
N PRO A 79 24.79 8.36 -10.06
CA PRO A 79 23.40 8.60 -10.42
C PRO A 79 22.44 8.13 -9.33
N THR A 80 21.47 8.98 -8.98
CA THR A 80 20.54 8.69 -7.86
C THR A 80 19.10 8.97 -8.20
N ALA A 81 18.22 8.07 -7.79
CA ALA A 81 16.79 8.28 -7.85
C ALA A 81 16.12 7.90 -6.52
N VAL A 82 14.96 8.47 -6.25
CA VAL A 82 14.06 8.01 -5.18
C VAL A 82 12.68 7.77 -5.74
N HIS A 83 12.00 6.75 -5.22
CA HIS A 83 10.60 6.48 -5.50
C HIS A 83 9.75 6.69 -4.25
N GLU A 84 8.65 7.44 -4.38
CA GLU A 84 7.66 7.66 -3.32
C GLU A 84 6.31 7.12 -3.75
N SER A 85 5.84 6.12 -3.05
CA SER A 85 4.55 5.49 -3.33
C SER A 85 3.35 6.21 -2.67
N ASN A 86 3.60 7.01 -1.61
CA ASN A 86 2.53 7.75 -0.95
C ASN A 86 2.22 9.04 -1.71
N ALA A 87 0.97 9.49 -1.62
CA ALA A 87 0.51 10.74 -2.21
C ALA A 87 1.24 11.97 -1.64
N VAL A 88 1.66 11.90 -0.38
CA VAL A 88 2.45 12.94 0.27
C VAL A 88 3.79 12.35 0.73
N PRO A 89 4.93 12.93 0.33
CA PRO A 89 6.22 12.35 0.61
C PRO A 89 6.52 12.28 2.11
N GLY A 90 7.12 11.14 2.50
CA GLY A 90 7.73 11.01 3.80
C GLY A 90 8.95 11.92 3.97
N LEU A 91 9.35 12.18 5.22
CA LEU A 91 10.50 13.04 5.53
C LEU A 91 11.79 12.61 4.82
N THR A 92 12.02 11.31 4.72
CA THR A 92 13.18 10.74 4.03
C THR A 92 13.20 11.15 2.55
N THR A 93 12.12 10.87 1.83
CA THR A 93 12.01 11.18 0.40
C THR A 93 12.07 12.68 0.17
N LYS A 94 11.36 13.47 1.00
CA LYS A 94 11.40 14.95 0.93
C LYS A 94 12.81 15.52 1.15
N THR A 95 13.60 14.90 2.05
CA THR A 95 14.97 15.35 2.28
C THR A 95 15.92 14.92 1.15
N LEU A 96 15.75 13.70 0.65
CA LEU A 96 16.56 13.16 -0.45
C LEU A 96 16.28 13.87 -1.78
N SER A 97 15.04 14.31 -2.03
CA SER A 97 14.67 15.02 -3.28
C SER A 97 15.54 16.25 -3.57
N LYS A 98 16.13 16.85 -2.53
CA LYS A 98 17.02 18.01 -2.66
C LYS A 98 18.38 17.66 -3.27
N VAL A 99 18.80 16.39 -3.18
CA VAL A 99 20.14 15.95 -3.55
C VAL A 99 20.19 14.88 -4.65
N VAL A 100 19.08 14.17 -4.88
CA VAL A 100 19.00 13.17 -5.96
C VAL A 100 18.78 13.81 -7.32
N ASP A 101 19.06 13.06 -8.37
CA ASP A 101 18.89 13.50 -9.75
C ASP A 101 17.43 13.44 -10.18
N VAL A 102 16.70 12.37 -9.77
CA VAL A 102 15.30 12.13 -10.15
C VAL A 102 14.46 11.71 -8.94
N VAL A 103 13.24 12.22 -8.87
CA VAL A 103 12.20 11.79 -7.93
C VAL A 103 11.06 11.15 -8.73
N MET A 104 10.82 9.86 -8.50
CA MET A 104 9.72 9.14 -9.11
C MET A 104 8.56 9.07 -8.12
N VAL A 105 7.33 9.30 -8.56
CA VAL A 105 6.15 9.36 -7.68
C VAL A 105 5.01 8.52 -8.20
N GLY A 106 4.18 8.03 -7.28
CA GLY A 106 3.01 7.21 -7.59
C GLY A 106 1.85 8.00 -8.18
N PHE A 107 1.74 9.30 -7.87
CA PHE A 107 0.59 10.14 -8.22
C PHE A 107 1.02 11.52 -8.69
N GLU A 108 0.29 12.10 -9.66
CA GLU A 108 0.57 13.45 -10.18
C GLU A 108 0.48 14.52 -9.07
N GLU A 109 -0.47 14.39 -8.15
CA GLU A 109 -0.66 15.30 -7.02
C GLU A 109 0.57 15.40 -6.11
N SER A 110 1.40 14.35 -6.12
CA SER A 110 2.65 14.32 -5.34
C SER A 110 3.66 15.37 -5.78
N ARG A 111 3.65 15.78 -7.06
CA ARG A 111 4.56 16.77 -7.67
C ARG A 111 4.59 18.09 -6.89
N ALA A 112 3.43 18.55 -6.45
CA ALA A 112 3.28 19.82 -5.72
C ALA A 112 3.99 19.84 -4.34
N HIS A 113 4.44 18.71 -3.83
CA HIS A 113 5.12 18.62 -2.54
C HIS A 113 6.63 18.78 -2.61
N TYR A 114 7.21 18.93 -3.80
CA TYR A 114 8.65 19.03 -4.00
C TYR A 114 9.09 20.44 -4.43
N ASP A 115 10.22 20.89 -3.88
CA ASP A 115 10.76 22.24 -4.14
C ASP A 115 11.20 22.40 -5.62
N ASN A 116 11.57 21.31 -6.30
CA ASN A 116 11.93 21.29 -7.72
C ASN A 116 11.06 20.27 -8.47
N PRO A 117 9.94 20.69 -9.04
CA PRO A 117 9.02 19.84 -9.77
C PRO A 117 9.60 19.26 -11.08
N ASP A 118 10.64 19.89 -11.67
CA ASP A 118 11.29 19.42 -12.90
C ASP A 118 12.05 18.09 -12.70
N LYS A 119 12.43 17.78 -11.47
CA LYS A 119 13.03 16.49 -11.12
C LYS A 119 11.99 15.39 -10.88
N VAL A 120 10.70 15.74 -10.83
CA VAL A 120 9.63 14.80 -10.49
C VAL A 120 9.06 14.15 -11.74
N VAL A 121 9.12 12.83 -11.78
CA VAL A 121 8.54 12.01 -12.85
C VAL A 121 7.42 11.16 -12.25
N VAL A 122 6.22 11.25 -12.82
CA VAL A 122 5.11 10.37 -12.43
C VAL A 122 5.29 9.04 -13.13
N THR A 123 5.64 8.03 -12.38
CA THR A 123 5.90 6.67 -12.88
C THR A 123 4.82 5.69 -12.44
N GLY A 124 3.92 6.10 -11.56
CA GLY A 124 3.08 5.16 -10.83
C GLY A 124 3.87 4.39 -9.78
N THR A 125 3.21 3.48 -9.10
CA THR A 125 3.82 2.53 -8.15
C THR A 125 3.72 1.12 -8.73
N PRO A 126 4.79 0.35 -8.79
CA PRO A 126 4.78 -0.98 -9.40
C PRO A 126 3.80 -1.92 -8.70
N VAL A 127 3.01 -2.59 -9.49
CA VAL A 127 2.08 -3.64 -9.06
C VAL A 127 2.55 -4.96 -9.67
N ARG A 128 2.45 -6.05 -8.88
CA ARG A 128 2.88 -7.38 -9.35
C ARG A 128 2.06 -7.80 -10.58
N GLY A 129 2.74 -8.35 -11.58
CA GLY A 129 2.10 -8.81 -12.82
C GLY A 129 0.97 -9.83 -12.63
N ASP A 130 0.94 -10.52 -11.49
CA ASP A 130 -0.10 -11.49 -11.14
C ASP A 130 -1.50 -10.88 -11.07
N PHE A 131 -1.61 -9.59 -10.74
CA PHE A 131 -2.88 -8.85 -10.69
C PHE A 131 -3.53 -8.67 -12.08
N PHE A 132 -2.77 -8.83 -13.15
CA PHE A 132 -3.24 -8.65 -14.54
C PHE A 132 -3.45 -9.95 -15.31
N ARG A 133 -3.21 -11.11 -14.67
CA ARG A 133 -3.20 -12.42 -15.38
C ARG A 133 -4.59 -13.00 -15.62
N GLN A 134 -5.63 -12.51 -14.95
CA GLN A 134 -6.94 -13.15 -15.00
C GLN A 134 -8.04 -12.13 -15.23
N THR A 135 -9.05 -12.52 -16.02
CA THR A 135 -10.30 -11.76 -16.09
C THR A 135 -11.15 -12.03 -14.86
N LYS A 136 -12.13 -11.18 -14.62
CA LYS A 136 -13.09 -11.33 -13.52
C LYS A 136 -13.84 -12.68 -13.60
N GLU A 137 -14.28 -13.07 -14.79
CA GLU A 137 -15.00 -14.30 -15.05
C GLU A 137 -14.17 -15.53 -14.72
N GLN A 138 -12.92 -15.56 -15.20
CA GLN A 138 -11.95 -16.63 -14.89
C GLN A 138 -11.69 -16.73 -13.38
N ALA A 139 -11.55 -15.59 -12.71
CA ALA A 139 -11.30 -15.54 -11.29
C ALA A 139 -12.53 -16.04 -10.47
N ARG A 140 -13.74 -15.61 -10.83
CA ARG A 140 -14.99 -16.10 -10.22
C ARG A 140 -15.15 -17.60 -10.39
N GLN A 141 -14.90 -18.13 -11.58
CA GLN A 141 -14.95 -19.57 -11.84
C GLN A 141 -13.98 -20.36 -10.94
N LYS A 142 -12.73 -19.89 -10.82
CA LYS A 142 -11.71 -20.52 -9.95
C LYS A 142 -12.07 -20.48 -8.47
N LEU A 143 -12.79 -19.44 -8.03
CA LEU A 143 -13.28 -19.30 -6.66
C LEU A 143 -14.59 -20.07 -6.42
N GLY A 144 -15.18 -20.70 -7.44
CA GLY A 144 -16.45 -21.43 -7.33
C GLY A 144 -17.68 -20.52 -7.16
N LEU A 145 -17.58 -19.26 -7.56
CA LEU A 145 -18.69 -18.30 -7.52
C LEU A 145 -19.55 -18.46 -8.78
N THR A 146 -20.60 -19.26 -8.69
CA THR A 146 -21.41 -19.69 -9.83
C THR A 146 -22.71 -18.91 -10.03
N ASP A 147 -23.12 -18.12 -9.04
CA ASP A 147 -24.28 -17.24 -9.13
C ASP A 147 -23.89 -15.80 -9.48
N ASP A 148 -24.89 -14.93 -9.72
CA ASP A 148 -24.68 -13.55 -10.16
C ASP A 148 -24.50 -12.56 -8.99
N ARG A 149 -24.51 -13.01 -7.73
CA ARG A 149 -24.27 -12.13 -6.59
C ARG A 149 -22.89 -11.48 -6.70
N PRO A 150 -22.77 -10.17 -6.43
CA PRO A 150 -21.48 -9.50 -6.46
C PRO A 150 -20.55 -10.05 -5.34
N LEU A 151 -19.25 -9.84 -5.50
CA LEU A 151 -18.23 -10.21 -4.51
C LEU A 151 -17.68 -8.97 -3.81
N ALA A 152 -17.85 -8.90 -2.49
CA ALA A 152 -17.12 -8.01 -1.61
C ALA A 152 -15.80 -8.66 -1.16
N VAL A 153 -14.73 -7.87 -1.12
CA VAL A 153 -13.44 -8.31 -0.55
C VAL A 153 -13.02 -7.31 0.52
N SER A 154 -12.73 -7.77 1.72
CA SER A 154 -12.31 -6.88 2.80
C SER A 154 -11.05 -7.36 3.52
N PHE A 155 -10.17 -6.42 3.89
CA PHE A 155 -8.93 -6.71 4.61
C PHE A 155 -8.32 -5.47 5.26
N TRP A 156 -7.55 -5.68 6.35
CA TRP A 156 -6.95 -4.61 7.15
C TRP A 156 -5.41 -4.66 7.17
N GLY A 157 -4.80 -5.25 6.15
CA GLY A 157 -3.36 -5.52 6.07
C GLY A 157 -2.94 -6.84 6.74
N SER A 158 -1.65 -7.18 6.65
CA SER A 158 -1.13 -8.49 7.07
C SER A 158 -1.26 -8.80 8.58
N LEU A 159 -1.25 -7.77 9.41
CA LEU A 159 -1.44 -7.91 10.87
C LEU A 159 -2.90 -7.83 11.28
N GLY A 160 -3.77 -7.32 10.40
CA GLY A 160 -5.15 -6.98 10.73
C GLY A 160 -5.28 -5.67 11.51
N ALA A 161 -6.51 -5.31 11.86
CA ALA A 161 -6.83 -4.19 12.73
C ALA A 161 -7.96 -4.61 13.67
N ARG A 162 -7.63 -4.79 14.97
CA ARG A 162 -8.57 -5.31 15.96
C ARG A 162 -9.89 -4.54 15.96
N PHE A 163 -9.86 -3.23 16.08
CA PHE A 163 -11.03 -2.37 16.10
C PHE A 163 -11.92 -2.56 14.85
N MET A 164 -11.31 -2.63 13.67
CA MET A 164 -12.06 -2.87 12.42
C MET A 164 -12.63 -4.28 12.34
N ASN A 165 -11.92 -5.27 12.87
CA ASN A 165 -12.42 -6.64 12.92
C ASN A 165 -13.63 -6.80 13.87
N GLU A 166 -13.70 -6.03 14.94
CA GLU A 166 -14.89 -5.95 15.80
C GLU A 166 -16.10 -5.42 15.00
N HIS A 167 -15.93 -4.35 14.20
CA HIS A 167 -16.97 -3.88 13.28
C HIS A 167 -17.33 -4.90 12.20
N MET A 168 -16.36 -5.70 11.72
CA MET A 168 -16.66 -6.74 10.73
C MET A 168 -17.51 -7.87 11.30
N LEU A 169 -17.41 -8.21 12.57
CA LEU A 169 -18.31 -9.17 13.20
C LEU A 169 -19.76 -8.67 13.17
N ASP A 170 -20.01 -7.40 13.50
CA ASP A 170 -21.35 -6.81 13.38
C ASP A 170 -21.83 -6.79 11.92
N PHE A 171 -20.95 -6.47 11.00
CA PHE A 171 -21.20 -6.52 9.56
C PHE A 171 -21.63 -7.93 9.10
N PHE A 172 -20.90 -8.99 9.49
CA PHE A 172 -21.24 -10.38 9.13
C PHE A 172 -22.56 -10.86 9.71
N ARG A 173 -22.92 -10.41 10.93
CA ARG A 173 -24.25 -10.67 11.51
C ARG A 173 -25.36 -10.08 10.66
N LEU A 174 -25.18 -8.87 10.12
CA LEU A 174 -26.12 -8.20 9.23
C LEU A 174 -26.23 -8.91 7.89
N GLU A 175 -25.10 -9.32 7.28
CA GLU A 175 -25.07 -10.13 6.05
C GLU A 175 -25.86 -11.43 6.22
N ALA A 176 -25.59 -12.17 7.30
CA ALA A 176 -26.26 -13.43 7.59
C ALA A 176 -27.75 -13.24 7.82
N ARG A 177 -28.15 -12.19 8.58
CA ARG A 177 -29.55 -11.83 8.84
C ARG A 177 -30.31 -11.54 7.54
N ASP A 178 -29.67 -10.83 6.60
CA ASP A 178 -30.30 -10.39 5.35
C ASP A 178 -30.10 -11.43 4.21
N GLY A 179 -29.67 -12.66 4.53
CA GLY A 179 -29.58 -13.79 3.61
C GLY A 179 -28.43 -13.70 2.60
N MET A 180 -27.34 -13.01 2.96
CA MET A 180 -26.14 -12.87 2.14
C MET A 180 -26.40 -12.26 0.76
N PRO A 181 -26.71 -10.95 0.68
CA PRO A 181 -27.04 -10.29 -0.59
C PRO A 181 -25.86 -10.25 -1.58
N PHE A 182 -24.65 -10.56 -1.13
CA PHE A 182 -23.44 -10.68 -1.92
C PHE A 182 -22.50 -11.74 -1.31
N HIS A 183 -21.53 -12.22 -2.08
CA HIS A 183 -20.43 -13.02 -1.56
C HIS A 183 -19.42 -12.12 -0.84
N HIS A 184 -18.83 -12.62 0.24
CA HIS A 184 -17.84 -11.86 0.99
C HIS A 184 -16.62 -12.71 1.33
N ILE A 185 -15.43 -12.26 0.90
CA ILE A 185 -14.14 -12.82 1.32
C ILE A 185 -13.44 -11.80 2.21
N HIS A 186 -13.14 -12.18 3.46
CA HIS A 186 -12.50 -11.30 4.44
C HIS A 186 -11.18 -11.89 4.95
N ALA A 187 -10.16 -11.03 5.11
CA ALA A 187 -8.91 -11.38 5.81
C ALA A 187 -8.80 -10.63 7.14
N ALA A 188 -8.88 -11.37 8.25
CA ALA A 188 -8.79 -10.84 9.61
C ALA A 188 -7.39 -10.33 9.98
N GLY A 189 -6.34 -10.93 9.39
CA GLY A 189 -4.94 -10.70 9.73
C GLY A 189 -4.49 -11.50 10.96
N LYS A 190 -3.21 -11.84 11.00
CA LYS A 190 -2.62 -12.73 12.02
C LYS A 190 -2.90 -12.30 13.47
N GLY A 191 -2.91 -11.00 13.73
CA GLY A 191 -3.07 -10.48 15.10
C GLY A 191 -4.48 -10.59 15.67
N SER A 192 -5.48 -10.88 14.83
CA SER A 192 -6.90 -10.94 15.25
C SER A 192 -7.55 -12.28 14.92
N TRP A 193 -6.88 -13.14 14.19
CA TRP A 193 -7.46 -14.37 13.66
C TRP A 193 -8.07 -15.28 14.70
N ASP A 194 -7.32 -15.63 15.74
CA ASP A 194 -7.80 -16.59 16.74
C ASP A 194 -9.08 -16.12 17.45
N THR A 195 -9.12 -14.84 17.83
CA THR A 195 -10.30 -14.24 18.46
C THR A 195 -11.49 -14.19 17.49
N MET A 196 -11.27 -13.76 16.25
CA MET A 196 -12.33 -13.70 15.25
C MET A 196 -12.88 -15.10 14.94
N ARG A 197 -12.02 -16.07 14.72
CA ARG A 197 -12.41 -17.46 14.44
C ARG A 197 -13.28 -18.03 15.56
N GLN A 198 -12.89 -17.86 16.84
CA GLN A 198 -13.65 -18.32 17.99
C GLN A 198 -15.07 -17.70 18.02
N THR A 199 -15.17 -16.41 17.74
CA THR A 199 -16.48 -15.71 17.69
C THR A 199 -17.36 -16.22 16.55
N LEU A 200 -16.77 -16.36 15.34
CA LEU A 200 -17.48 -16.89 14.17
C LEU A 200 -17.99 -18.32 14.39
N GLU A 201 -17.21 -19.17 15.04
CA GLU A 201 -17.59 -20.54 15.41
C GLU A 201 -18.74 -20.55 16.44
N ALA A 202 -18.62 -19.75 17.50
CA ALA A 202 -19.64 -19.65 18.56
C ALA A 202 -20.98 -19.14 18.02
N GLU A 203 -20.96 -18.23 17.07
CA GLU A 203 -22.16 -17.65 16.44
C GLU A 203 -22.60 -18.40 15.16
N GLN A 204 -21.96 -19.51 14.84
CA GLN A 204 -22.21 -20.35 13.66
C GLN A 204 -22.08 -19.62 12.31
N LEU A 205 -21.43 -18.45 12.27
CA LEU A 205 -21.19 -17.66 11.07
C LEU A 205 -20.27 -18.37 10.07
N THR A 206 -19.40 -19.27 10.53
CA THR A 206 -18.56 -20.13 9.67
C THR A 206 -19.36 -21.04 8.73
N LYS A 207 -20.64 -21.24 8.98
CA LYS A 207 -21.56 -22.06 8.16
C LYS A 207 -22.42 -21.23 7.21
N THR A 208 -22.24 -19.91 7.18
CA THR A 208 -23.02 -19.00 6.35
C THR A 208 -22.59 -19.09 4.89
N PRO A 209 -23.43 -19.61 3.96
CA PRO A 209 -23.06 -19.78 2.57
C PRO A 209 -22.82 -18.42 1.89
N GLY A 210 -21.61 -18.22 1.36
CA GLY A 210 -21.22 -16.98 0.71
C GLY A 210 -20.31 -16.08 1.58
N LEU A 211 -20.14 -16.40 2.87
CA LEU A 211 -19.16 -15.76 3.76
C LEU A 211 -17.92 -16.64 3.91
N ASP A 212 -16.76 -16.12 3.52
CA ASP A 212 -15.45 -16.78 3.61
C ASP A 212 -14.49 -15.88 4.40
N VAL A 213 -14.27 -16.20 5.67
CA VAL A 213 -13.37 -15.46 6.55
C VAL A 213 -12.08 -16.24 6.76
N ARG A 214 -10.96 -15.63 6.43
CA ARG A 214 -9.62 -16.23 6.45
C ARG A 214 -8.68 -15.47 7.38
N GLU A 215 -7.64 -16.14 7.88
CA GLU A 215 -6.53 -15.45 8.53
C GLU A 215 -5.82 -14.49 7.58
N TYR A 216 -5.56 -14.97 6.35
CA TYR A 216 -4.83 -14.23 5.32
C TYR A 216 -5.27 -14.67 3.91
N ILE A 217 -5.30 -13.75 2.96
CA ILE A 217 -5.58 -14.05 1.55
C ILE A 217 -4.24 -14.20 0.81
N TYR A 218 -3.79 -15.46 0.63
CA TYR A 218 -2.54 -15.76 -0.07
C TYR A 218 -2.64 -15.57 -1.58
N ASP A 219 -3.82 -15.76 -2.12
CA ASP A 219 -4.21 -15.64 -3.53
C ASP A 219 -4.85 -14.27 -3.84
N MET A 220 -4.36 -13.21 -3.19
CA MET A 220 -4.90 -11.85 -3.32
C MET A 220 -5.13 -11.41 -4.78
N PRO A 221 -4.23 -11.65 -5.75
CA PRO A 221 -4.49 -11.31 -7.15
C PRO A 221 -5.74 -11.98 -7.74
N LEU A 222 -5.98 -13.25 -7.39
CA LEU A 222 -7.16 -13.99 -7.82
C LEU A 222 -8.45 -13.40 -7.22
N VAL A 223 -8.44 -13.19 -5.90
CA VAL A 223 -9.58 -12.67 -5.16
C VAL A 223 -9.92 -11.25 -5.60
N MET A 224 -8.90 -10.40 -5.76
CA MET A 224 -9.08 -9.03 -6.25
C MET A 224 -9.56 -8.98 -7.71
N ALA A 225 -9.12 -9.89 -8.58
CA ALA A 225 -9.63 -9.96 -9.95
C ALA A 225 -11.15 -10.24 -9.96
N ALA A 226 -11.62 -11.14 -9.09
CA ALA A 226 -13.04 -11.51 -8.98
C ALA A 226 -13.91 -10.41 -8.31
N ALA A 227 -13.32 -9.53 -7.50
CA ALA A 227 -14.03 -8.55 -6.68
C ALA A 227 -14.87 -7.55 -7.49
N ASP A 228 -16.02 -7.17 -6.95
CA ASP A 228 -16.87 -6.07 -7.40
C ASP A 228 -16.61 -4.80 -6.59
N LEU A 229 -16.29 -4.95 -5.30
CA LEU A 229 -16.03 -3.85 -4.39
C LEU A 229 -15.02 -4.30 -3.32
N VAL A 230 -14.08 -3.42 -3.00
CA VAL A 230 -13.05 -3.68 -1.98
C VAL A 230 -13.27 -2.78 -0.77
N LEU A 231 -13.14 -3.33 0.43
CA LEU A 231 -13.15 -2.58 1.69
C LEU A 231 -11.81 -2.81 2.40
N CYS A 232 -10.99 -1.75 2.54
CA CYS A 232 -9.65 -1.94 3.08
C CYS A 232 -9.03 -0.66 3.67
N ARG A 233 -7.82 -0.80 4.20
CA ARG A 233 -6.93 0.31 4.55
C ARG A 233 -6.35 0.97 3.29
N ALA A 234 -5.88 2.22 3.43
CA ALA A 234 -5.31 2.99 2.34
C ALA A 234 -3.76 3.02 2.38
N GLY A 235 -3.15 1.85 2.52
CA GLY A 235 -1.69 1.70 2.34
C GLY A 235 -1.28 1.98 0.89
N ALA A 236 -0.10 2.56 0.68
CA ALA A 236 0.36 2.99 -0.64
C ALA A 236 0.34 1.85 -1.68
N SER A 237 0.80 0.65 -1.33
CA SER A 237 0.76 -0.50 -2.24
C SER A 237 -0.67 -0.93 -2.57
N THR A 238 -1.55 -0.97 -1.54
CA THR A 238 -2.95 -1.38 -1.73
C THR A 238 -3.71 -0.43 -2.66
N ILE A 239 -3.54 0.89 -2.49
CA ILE A 239 -4.22 1.85 -3.38
C ILE A 239 -3.65 1.82 -4.80
N ALA A 240 -2.35 1.53 -4.97
CA ALA A 240 -1.75 1.31 -6.28
C ALA A 240 -2.32 0.06 -6.95
N GLU A 241 -2.48 -1.05 -6.22
CA GLU A 241 -3.12 -2.27 -6.72
C GLU A 241 -4.58 -2.00 -7.12
N ILE A 242 -5.37 -1.33 -6.26
CA ILE A 242 -6.76 -0.95 -6.52
C ILE A 242 -6.87 -0.10 -7.78
N ALA A 243 -6.04 0.92 -7.93
CA ALA A 243 -6.05 1.80 -9.09
C ALA A 243 -5.66 1.02 -10.36
N ALA A 244 -4.58 0.22 -10.33
CA ALA A 244 -4.06 -0.51 -11.47
C ALA A 244 -5.05 -1.53 -12.04
N ILE A 245 -5.86 -2.18 -11.19
CA ILE A 245 -6.90 -3.13 -11.62
C ILE A 245 -8.30 -2.52 -11.65
N ALA A 246 -8.40 -1.21 -11.45
CA ALA A 246 -9.64 -0.41 -11.51
C ALA A 246 -10.78 -0.97 -10.64
N LYS A 247 -10.47 -1.38 -9.40
CA LYS A 247 -11.48 -1.93 -8.48
C LYS A 247 -12.08 -0.85 -7.58
N PRO A 248 -13.41 -0.57 -7.67
CA PRO A 248 -14.08 0.34 -6.76
C PRO A 248 -13.77 -0.01 -5.30
N ALA A 249 -13.58 0.99 -4.45
CA ALA A 249 -13.19 0.74 -3.08
C ALA A 249 -13.88 1.64 -2.06
N VAL A 250 -14.08 1.08 -0.85
CA VAL A 250 -14.31 1.84 0.38
C VAL A 250 -13.00 1.80 1.17
N LEU A 251 -12.42 2.97 1.40
CA LEU A 251 -11.14 3.12 2.07
C LEU A 251 -11.35 3.62 3.49
N VAL A 252 -10.89 2.84 4.47
CA VAL A 252 -10.91 3.20 5.88
C VAL A 252 -9.47 3.42 6.35
N PRO A 253 -8.93 4.65 6.26
CA PRO A 253 -7.55 4.94 6.64
C PRO A 253 -7.28 4.63 8.10
N SER A 254 -6.09 4.08 8.41
CA SER A 254 -5.65 3.92 9.78
C SER A 254 -5.26 5.27 10.39
N PRO A 255 -5.78 5.64 11.57
CA PRO A 255 -5.38 6.86 12.25
C PRO A 255 -3.98 6.76 12.89
N ASN A 256 -3.45 5.54 13.03
CA ASN A 256 -2.21 5.24 13.75
C ASN A 256 -0.97 5.21 12.85
N VAL A 257 -0.98 5.96 11.74
CA VAL A 257 0.15 6.03 10.81
C VAL A 257 0.87 7.38 10.86
N VAL A 258 2.16 7.37 10.55
CA VAL A 258 2.97 8.59 10.55
C VAL A 258 2.42 9.61 9.56
N ALA A 259 2.27 10.88 10.00
CA ALA A 259 1.86 12.01 9.17
C ALA A 259 0.52 11.82 8.42
N ASP A 260 -0.35 10.96 8.92
CA ASP A 260 -1.66 10.70 8.34
C ASP A 260 -1.60 10.31 6.84
N HIS A 261 -0.59 9.49 6.48
CA HIS A 261 -0.35 9.11 5.09
C HIS A 261 -1.54 8.38 4.47
N GLN A 262 -2.21 7.50 5.24
CA GLN A 262 -3.31 6.72 4.68
C GLN A 262 -4.53 7.59 4.31
N THR A 263 -4.88 8.58 5.11
CA THR A 263 -5.97 9.52 4.76
C THR A 263 -5.62 10.30 3.49
N LYS A 264 -4.36 10.74 3.36
CA LYS A 264 -3.90 11.46 2.18
C LYS A 264 -3.93 10.58 0.93
N ASN A 265 -3.47 9.35 1.05
CA ASN A 265 -3.55 8.35 -0.01
C ASN A 265 -5.01 8.08 -0.43
N ALA A 266 -5.91 7.85 0.54
CA ALA A 266 -7.33 7.61 0.27
C ALA A 266 -8.00 8.77 -0.45
N ARG A 267 -7.64 10.01 -0.09
CA ARG A 267 -8.20 11.22 -0.71
C ARG A 267 -7.88 11.30 -2.21
N VAL A 268 -6.73 10.85 -2.65
CA VAL A 268 -6.39 10.86 -4.09
C VAL A 268 -7.42 10.03 -4.88
N LEU A 269 -7.69 8.79 -4.45
CA LEU A 269 -8.67 7.95 -5.12
C LEU A 269 -10.12 8.46 -4.94
N ALA A 270 -10.43 8.99 -3.76
CA ALA A 270 -11.77 9.52 -3.47
C ALA A 270 -12.06 10.79 -4.27
N ASN A 271 -11.11 11.72 -4.38
CA ASN A 271 -11.26 12.95 -5.17
C ASN A 271 -11.38 12.67 -6.67
N ALA A 272 -10.70 11.62 -7.16
CA ALA A 272 -10.86 11.14 -8.53
C ALA A 272 -12.22 10.45 -8.77
N GLY A 273 -12.98 10.14 -7.72
CA GLY A 273 -14.25 9.43 -7.81
C GLY A 273 -14.13 7.90 -7.86
N GLY A 274 -12.93 7.35 -7.67
CA GLY A 274 -12.66 5.90 -7.71
C GLY A 274 -12.87 5.17 -6.38
N ALA A 275 -13.00 5.90 -5.27
CA ALA A 275 -13.20 5.32 -3.94
C ALA A 275 -14.12 6.19 -3.07
N VAL A 276 -14.69 5.57 -2.04
CA VAL A 276 -15.34 6.26 -0.92
C VAL A 276 -14.39 6.25 0.27
N LEU A 277 -14.08 7.41 0.83
CA LEU A 277 -13.30 7.53 2.04
C LEU A 277 -14.23 7.58 3.26
N LEU A 278 -14.02 6.66 4.20
CA LEU A 278 -14.71 6.64 5.49
C LEU A 278 -13.67 6.68 6.62
N PRO A 279 -13.59 7.75 7.42
CA PRO A 279 -12.69 7.80 8.57
C PRO A 279 -12.99 6.68 9.58
N GLU A 280 -11.96 6.06 10.15
CA GLU A 280 -12.13 4.96 11.12
C GLU A 280 -13.04 5.35 12.30
N GLY A 281 -12.84 6.55 12.85
CA GLY A 281 -13.66 7.04 13.99
C GLY A 281 -15.14 7.28 13.65
N GLU A 282 -15.51 7.25 12.37
CA GLU A 282 -16.89 7.37 11.91
C GLU A 282 -17.48 6.02 11.48
N SER A 283 -16.70 4.94 11.50
CA SER A 283 -17.13 3.61 11.07
C SER A 283 -17.86 2.87 12.20
N SER A 284 -18.81 2.04 11.80
CA SER A 284 -19.43 0.98 12.61
C SER A 284 -19.78 -0.19 11.69
N GLY A 285 -20.10 -1.35 12.24
CA GLY A 285 -20.53 -2.50 11.44
C GLY A 285 -21.74 -2.17 10.55
N GLU A 286 -22.75 -1.48 11.11
CA GLU A 286 -23.97 -1.07 10.40
C GLU A 286 -23.65 -0.07 9.28
N LYS A 287 -22.80 0.94 9.56
CA LYS A 287 -22.44 1.97 8.58
C LYS A 287 -21.65 1.38 7.43
N LEU A 288 -20.72 0.48 7.72
CA LEU A 288 -19.95 -0.26 6.70
C LEU A 288 -20.88 -1.14 5.87
N TYR A 289 -21.77 -1.89 6.52
CA TYR A 289 -22.74 -2.75 5.83
C TYR A 289 -23.67 -1.96 4.91
N ALA A 290 -24.26 -0.89 5.40
CA ALA A 290 -25.14 -0.02 4.61
C ALA A 290 -24.42 0.57 3.39
N LEU A 291 -23.18 1.06 3.59
CA LEU A 291 -22.35 1.64 2.53
C LEU A 291 -21.97 0.59 1.47
N MET A 292 -21.52 -0.59 1.90
CA MET A 292 -21.13 -1.68 1.00
C MET A 292 -22.35 -2.21 0.22
N THR A 293 -23.48 -2.46 0.88
CA THR A 293 -24.70 -2.91 0.24
C THR A 293 -25.21 -1.89 -0.78
N GLY A 294 -25.20 -0.60 -0.42
CA GLY A 294 -25.61 0.46 -1.34
C GLY A 294 -24.73 0.55 -2.59
N LEU A 295 -23.42 0.39 -2.46
CA LEU A 295 -22.50 0.37 -3.60
C LEU A 295 -22.61 -0.94 -4.41
N LEU A 296 -22.79 -2.09 -3.76
CA LEU A 296 -22.91 -3.38 -4.44
C LEU A 296 -24.24 -3.54 -5.19
N SER A 297 -25.28 -2.84 -4.79
CA SER A 297 -26.54 -2.79 -5.54
C SER A 297 -26.55 -1.78 -6.69
N ASP A 298 -25.61 -0.84 -6.74
CA ASP A 298 -25.52 0.23 -7.76
C ASP A 298 -24.39 -0.07 -8.77
N ALA A 299 -24.67 -0.93 -9.75
CA ALA A 299 -23.71 -1.29 -10.78
C ALA A 299 -23.23 -0.09 -11.63
N PRO A 300 -24.11 0.86 -12.06
CA PRO A 300 -23.67 2.06 -12.78
C PRO A 300 -22.66 2.90 -11.97
N ARG A 301 -22.88 3.04 -10.67
CA ARG A 301 -21.96 3.78 -9.79
C ARG A 301 -20.61 3.08 -9.69
N ARG A 302 -20.58 1.75 -9.49
CA ARG A 302 -19.33 1.00 -9.49
C ARG A 302 -18.57 1.12 -10.80
N GLU A 303 -19.26 1.09 -11.94
CA GLU A 303 -18.63 1.25 -13.25
C GLU A 303 -18.05 2.67 -13.42
N ALA A 304 -18.74 3.70 -12.94
CA ALA A 304 -18.20 5.06 -12.92
C ALA A 304 -16.93 5.16 -12.07
N MET A 305 -16.91 4.53 -10.88
CA MET A 305 -15.73 4.44 -10.01
C MET A 305 -14.57 3.70 -10.69
N SER A 306 -14.85 2.59 -11.37
CA SER A 306 -13.85 1.84 -12.13
C SER A 306 -13.26 2.66 -13.27
N ARG A 307 -14.06 3.45 -14.00
CA ARG A 307 -13.56 4.36 -15.05
C ARG A 307 -12.61 5.39 -14.46
N ALA A 308 -13.00 6.04 -13.38
CA ALA A 308 -12.16 7.03 -12.71
C ALA A 308 -10.80 6.45 -12.26
N LEU A 309 -10.78 5.21 -11.79
CA LEU A 309 -9.54 4.53 -11.43
C LEU A 309 -8.68 4.19 -12.67
N ARG A 310 -9.29 3.78 -13.77
CA ARG A 310 -8.56 3.52 -15.04
C ARG A 310 -7.87 4.77 -15.56
N ASP A 311 -8.54 5.92 -15.47
CA ASP A 311 -8.02 7.20 -15.97
C ASP A 311 -6.80 7.70 -15.19
N MET A 312 -6.66 7.31 -13.93
CA MET A 312 -5.52 7.68 -13.09
C MET A 312 -4.44 6.60 -12.96
N ALA A 313 -4.71 5.39 -13.42
CA ALA A 313 -3.81 4.25 -13.27
C ALA A 313 -2.59 4.37 -14.18
N VAL A 314 -1.44 3.90 -13.69
CA VAL A 314 -0.21 3.69 -14.48
C VAL A 314 0.09 2.19 -14.44
N PRO A 315 -0.54 1.38 -15.32
CA PRO A 315 -0.43 -0.08 -15.26
C PRO A 315 0.97 -0.59 -15.60
N ASP A 316 1.75 0.17 -16.37
CA ASP A 316 3.13 -0.10 -16.77
C ASP A 316 4.18 0.58 -15.88
N ALA A 317 3.83 0.90 -14.63
CA ALA A 317 4.68 1.63 -13.69
C ALA A 317 6.12 1.07 -13.58
N ALA A 318 6.29 -0.25 -13.59
CA ALA A 318 7.62 -0.86 -13.55
C ALA A 318 8.46 -0.48 -14.77
N GLU A 319 7.87 -0.48 -15.98
CA GLU A 319 8.53 -0.07 -17.20
C GLU A 319 8.83 1.43 -17.20
N GLN A 320 7.92 2.27 -16.74
CA GLN A 320 8.14 3.72 -16.61
C GLN A 320 9.30 4.04 -15.67
N ILE A 321 9.41 3.33 -14.56
CA ILE A 321 10.56 3.43 -13.64
C ILE A 321 11.84 3.00 -14.35
N TYR A 322 11.84 1.82 -14.99
CA TYR A 322 13.00 1.30 -15.70
C TYR A 322 13.52 2.28 -16.76
N GLN A 323 12.65 2.77 -17.62
CA GLN A 323 13.00 3.74 -18.66
C GLN A 323 13.51 5.08 -18.10
N THR A 324 12.97 5.51 -16.95
CA THR A 324 13.42 6.71 -16.24
C THR A 324 14.85 6.53 -15.73
N LEU A 325 15.16 5.37 -15.18
CA LEU A 325 16.50 5.04 -14.67
C LEU A 325 17.54 4.88 -15.79
N VAL A 326 17.18 4.24 -16.90
CA VAL A 326 18.03 4.12 -18.09
C VAL A 326 18.41 5.50 -18.63
N ARG A 327 17.40 6.36 -18.85
CA ARG A 327 17.66 7.75 -19.30
C ARG A 327 18.54 8.55 -18.33
N LEU A 328 18.44 8.31 -17.03
CA LEU A 328 19.28 8.95 -16.04
C LEU A 328 20.76 8.51 -16.21
N MET A 329 21.01 7.21 -16.44
CA MET A 329 22.34 6.67 -16.65
C MET A 329 22.97 7.19 -17.96
N GLU A 330 22.23 7.21 -19.05
CA GLU A 330 22.67 7.70 -20.36
C GLU A 330 23.08 9.18 -20.31
N LYS A 331 22.31 10.04 -19.62
CA LYS A 331 22.64 11.47 -19.46
C LYS A 331 23.94 11.74 -18.71
N ARG A 332 24.42 10.78 -17.94
CA ARG A 332 25.67 10.91 -17.19
C ARG A 332 26.87 10.28 -17.89
N ALA A 333 26.63 9.41 -18.88
CA ALA A 333 27.65 8.81 -19.72
C ALA A 333 28.11 9.75 -20.85
N ASN A 334 27.29 10.74 -21.20
CA ASN A 334 27.57 11.83 -22.15
C ASN A 334 27.95 13.11 -21.40
#